data_9db932458353cf365a6cfe40fc6587b4
#
_entry.id   9db932458353cf365a6cfe40fc6587b4
#
_cell.length_a   1.000
_cell.length_b   1.000
_cell.length_c   1.000
_cell.angle_alpha   90.00
_cell.angle_beta   90.00
_cell.angle_gamma   90.00
#
_symmetry.space_group_name_H-M   'P 1'
#
loop_
_entity.id
_entity.type
_entity.pdbx_description
1 polymer ?
#
loop_
_entity_poly.entity_id
_entity_poly.type
_entity_poly.pdbx_seq_one_letter_code
_entity_poly.pdbx_strand_id
1 'polypeptide(L)'
;MRIVFHERYLQEYASDPAARRGRIDRAVEELRPRYNFVEPHMAEEEDIRLVHEEHHLRMIAESPQLHAMALLAAGGAITASEYAMWGEPAFALIRPPGHHASPGDCWGFCWYNNVAVAVERLRQAGRVRNAFILDFDLHFGDGTNNFFRNIPHVTYYHSGSLQEISTVLNGIEECDLVGISAGFDRHVEDWGGMLTTENYRSIGGMVRSMTQRLCPGRVFAVLEGGYNERVLGDNILAFLQGLEGEGIDTGEE
;
A
#
# COMPACT_ATOMS: atom_id res chain seq x y z
N MET A 1 13.45 6.29 5.44
CA MET A 1 12.44 5.47 4.73
C MET A 1 12.95 4.99 3.40
N ARG A 2 12.47 3.85 2.87
CA ARG A 2 12.80 3.30 1.54
C ARG A 2 11.63 3.47 0.58
N ILE A 3 11.92 3.79 -0.69
CA ILE A 3 10.93 3.75 -1.77
C ILE A 3 11.25 2.54 -2.65
N VAL A 4 10.34 1.57 -2.67
CA VAL A 4 10.45 0.39 -3.53
C VAL A 4 9.85 0.75 -4.89
N PHE A 5 10.67 0.70 -5.92
CA PHE A 5 10.29 1.15 -7.27
C PHE A 5 11.08 0.42 -8.35
N HIS A 6 10.46 0.20 -9.49
CA HIS A 6 11.12 -0.33 -10.69
C HIS A 6 10.69 0.48 -11.93
N GLU A 7 11.62 0.77 -12.85
CA GLU A 7 11.36 1.59 -14.05
C GLU A 7 10.23 1.03 -14.95
N ARG A 8 9.97 -0.27 -14.91
CA ARG A 8 8.84 -0.89 -15.62
C ARG A 8 7.48 -0.35 -15.16
N TYR A 9 7.36 0.17 -13.94
CA TYR A 9 6.11 0.78 -13.48
C TYR A 9 5.75 2.08 -14.22
N LEU A 10 6.65 2.68 -14.98
CA LEU A 10 6.36 3.84 -15.85
C LEU A 10 5.72 3.42 -17.18
N GLN A 11 5.78 2.12 -17.53
CA GLN A 11 5.24 1.62 -18.79
C GLN A 11 3.73 1.40 -18.69
N GLU A 12 3.02 1.63 -19.78
CA GLU A 12 1.62 1.23 -19.92
C GLU A 12 1.54 -0.29 -20.10
N TYR A 13 0.66 -0.94 -19.34
CA TYR A 13 0.52 -2.41 -19.34
C TYR A 13 -0.93 -2.86 -19.58
N ALA A 14 -1.90 -1.95 -19.50
CA ALA A 14 -3.32 -2.17 -19.79
C ALA A 14 -3.97 -0.83 -20.22
N SER A 15 -5.21 -0.89 -20.71
CA SER A 15 -5.95 0.28 -21.19
C SER A 15 -6.86 0.90 -20.11
N ASP A 16 -6.39 0.97 -18.87
CA ASP A 16 -7.13 1.51 -17.73
C ASP A 16 -6.41 2.71 -17.09
N PRO A 17 -7.10 3.52 -16.25
CA PRO A 17 -6.49 4.68 -15.60
C PRO A 17 -5.27 4.37 -14.73
N ALA A 18 -5.24 3.20 -14.05
CA ALA A 18 -4.12 2.82 -13.21
C ALA A 18 -2.87 2.44 -14.03
N ALA A 19 -3.08 1.89 -15.24
CA ALA A 19 -2.03 1.49 -16.16
C ALA A 19 -1.51 2.63 -17.05
N ARG A 20 -2.17 3.78 -17.08
CA ARG A 20 -1.85 4.90 -17.96
C ARG A 20 -0.40 5.36 -17.77
N ARG A 21 0.32 5.55 -18.89
CA ARG A 21 1.64 6.18 -18.88
C ARG A 21 1.56 7.58 -18.29
N GLY A 22 2.56 7.98 -17.49
CA GLY A 22 2.62 9.29 -16.86
C GLY A 22 1.97 9.37 -15.48
N ARG A 23 1.14 8.37 -15.09
CA ARG A 23 0.40 8.41 -13.82
C ARG A 23 1.28 8.70 -12.60
N ILE A 24 2.46 8.08 -12.53
CA ILE A 24 3.35 8.18 -11.36
C ILE A 24 4.66 8.92 -11.65
N ASP A 25 4.87 9.43 -12.87
CA ASP A 25 6.14 10.04 -13.28
C ASP A 25 6.51 11.20 -12.36
N ARG A 26 5.56 12.11 -12.10
CA ARG A 26 5.76 13.23 -11.19
C ARG A 26 6.03 12.77 -9.75
N ALA A 27 5.39 11.72 -9.28
CA ALA A 27 5.67 11.16 -7.97
C ALA A 27 7.12 10.65 -7.86
N VAL A 28 7.63 10.00 -8.92
CA VAL A 28 9.03 9.58 -8.99
C VAL A 28 9.97 10.78 -8.95
N GLU A 29 9.69 11.83 -9.74
CA GLU A 29 10.49 13.06 -9.77
C GLU A 29 10.54 13.76 -8.40
N GLU A 30 9.42 13.83 -7.69
CA GLU A 30 9.30 14.43 -6.36
C GLU A 30 10.04 13.65 -5.26
N LEU A 31 9.97 12.32 -5.31
CA LEU A 31 10.50 11.45 -4.25
C LEU A 31 11.98 11.12 -4.44
N ARG A 32 12.48 11.00 -5.68
CA ARG A 32 13.85 10.58 -5.98
C ARG A 32 14.95 11.45 -5.34
N PRO A 33 14.82 12.78 -5.22
CA PRO A 33 15.82 13.61 -4.54
C PRO A 33 15.84 13.46 -3.01
N ARG A 34 14.78 12.90 -2.42
CA ARG A 34 14.55 12.88 -0.98
C ARG A 34 14.72 11.51 -0.34
N TYR A 35 14.52 10.45 -1.11
CA TYR A 35 14.45 9.09 -0.60
C TYR A 35 15.38 8.13 -1.32
N ASN A 36 15.79 7.07 -0.61
CA ASN A 36 16.53 5.97 -1.21
C ASN A 36 15.58 5.04 -1.96
N PHE A 37 15.76 4.95 -3.27
CA PHE A 37 15.03 4.03 -4.14
C PHE A 37 15.72 2.67 -4.16
N VAL A 38 14.93 1.61 -4.04
CA VAL A 38 15.38 0.22 -4.10
C VAL A 38 14.52 -0.54 -5.10
N GLU A 39 15.17 -1.41 -5.89
CA GLU A 39 14.46 -2.25 -6.86
C GLU A 39 13.90 -3.50 -6.17
N PRO A 40 12.62 -3.85 -6.46
CA PRO A 40 12.04 -5.09 -5.97
C PRO A 40 12.52 -6.28 -6.79
N HIS A 41 12.51 -7.45 -6.18
CA HIS A 41 12.45 -8.71 -6.91
C HIS A 41 11.00 -8.97 -7.36
N MET A 42 10.82 -9.65 -8.49
CA MET A 42 9.51 -10.14 -8.91
C MET A 42 9.04 -11.21 -7.92
N ALA A 43 7.76 -11.19 -7.54
CA ALA A 43 7.19 -12.27 -6.74
C ALA A 43 7.16 -13.58 -7.54
N GLU A 44 7.34 -14.69 -6.86
CA GLU A 44 7.12 -16.01 -7.43
C GLU A 44 5.61 -16.34 -7.42
N GLU A 45 5.16 -17.22 -8.29
CA GLU A 45 3.75 -17.64 -8.29
C GLU A 45 3.34 -18.29 -6.96
N GLU A 46 4.28 -18.94 -6.26
CA GLU A 46 4.09 -19.51 -4.93
C GLU A 46 3.71 -18.44 -3.89
N ASP A 47 4.26 -17.24 -3.99
CA ASP A 47 3.86 -16.11 -3.12
C ASP A 47 2.41 -15.72 -3.41
N ILE A 48 2.01 -15.69 -4.68
CA ILE A 48 0.64 -15.35 -5.10
C ILE A 48 -0.36 -16.41 -4.62
N ARG A 49 0.00 -17.69 -4.65
CA ARG A 49 -0.83 -18.81 -4.16
C ARG A 49 -1.10 -18.78 -2.67
N LEU A 50 -0.39 -17.97 -1.88
CA LEU A 50 -0.70 -17.76 -0.47
C LEU A 50 -2.06 -17.04 -0.28
N VAL A 51 -2.50 -16.27 -1.29
CA VAL A 51 -3.70 -15.43 -1.23
C VAL A 51 -4.71 -15.82 -2.30
N HIS A 52 -4.25 -16.15 -3.50
CA HIS A 52 -5.10 -16.35 -4.66
C HIS A 52 -5.24 -17.83 -5.06
N GLU A 53 -6.44 -18.16 -5.53
CA GLU A 53 -6.76 -19.48 -6.02
C GLU A 53 -6.12 -19.73 -7.38
N GLU A 54 -5.82 -21.01 -7.67
CA GLU A 54 -5.11 -21.41 -8.89
C GLU A 54 -5.82 -20.98 -10.19
N HIS A 55 -7.16 -20.98 -10.20
CA HIS A 55 -7.91 -20.55 -11.39
C HIS A 55 -7.75 -19.04 -11.65
N HIS A 56 -7.68 -18.21 -10.59
CA HIS A 56 -7.44 -16.78 -10.70
C HIS A 56 -6.06 -16.50 -11.29
N LEU A 57 -5.04 -17.19 -10.77
CA LEU A 57 -3.67 -17.07 -11.26
C LEU A 57 -3.57 -17.43 -12.75
N ARG A 58 -4.20 -18.53 -13.17
CA ARG A 58 -4.25 -18.95 -14.59
C ARG A 58 -4.95 -17.91 -15.46
N MET A 59 -6.05 -17.34 -15.01
CA MET A 59 -6.78 -16.29 -15.73
C MET A 59 -5.88 -15.06 -16.00
N ILE A 60 -5.14 -14.59 -14.98
CA ILE A 60 -4.23 -13.45 -15.14
C ILE A 60 -3.04 -13.82 -16.05
N ALA A 61 -2.54 -15.04 -15.97
CA ALA A 61 -1.42 -15.55 -16.79
C ALA A 61 -1.75 -15.67 -18.29
N GLU A 62 -3.02 -15.62 -18.68
CA GLU A 62 -3.43 -15.54 -20.09
C GLU A 62 -2.90 -14.29 -20.78
N SER A 63 -2.61 -13.22 -20.00
CA SER A 63 -1.92 -12.01 -20.47
C SER A 63 -0.51 -11.93 -19.88
N PRO A 64 0.53 -12.41 -20.58
CA PRO A 64 1.90 -12.47 -20.02
C PRO A 64 2.47 -11.12 -19.58
N GLN A 65 2.15 -10.05 -20.30
CA GLN A 65 2.59 -8.70 -19.93
C GLN A 65 1.96 -8.22 -18.64
N LEU A 66 0.67 -8.42 -18.49
CA LEU A 66 -0.10 -8.05 -17.31
C LEU A 66 0.34 -8.89 -16.10
N HIS A 67 0.45 -10.21 -16.28
CA HIS A 67 0.91 -11.12 -15.25
C HIS A 67 2.30 -10.75 -14.73
N ALA A 68 3.25 -10.51 -15.63
CA ALA A 68 4.59 -10.09 -15.24
C ALA A 68 4.61 -8.74 -14.49
N MET A 69 3.72 -7.79 -14.85
CA MET A 69 3.61 -6.52 -14.13
C MET A 69 2.97 -6.71 -12.75
N ALA A 70 1.94 -7.54 -12.65
CA ALA A 70 1.28 -7.86 -11.38
C ALA A 70 2.20 -8.62 -10.42
N LEU A 71 3.00 -9.56 -10.91
CA LEU A 71 4.06 -10.23 -10.14
C LEU A 71 5.11 -9.24 -9.63
N LEU A 72 5.51 -8.28 -10.48
CA LEU A 72 6.47 -7.26 -10.08
C LEU A 72 5.88 -6.34 -9.00
N ALA A 73 4.59 -5.99 -9.08
CA ALA A 73 3.91 -5.18 -8.06
C ALA A 73 3.82 -5.93 -6.72
N ALA A 74 3.41 -7.19 -6.73
CA ALA A 74 3.40 -8.02 -5.53
C ALA A 74 4.80 -8.16 -4.92
N GLY A 75 5.83 -8.37 -5.75
CA GLY A 75 7.23 -8.38 -5.34
C GLY A 75 7.68 -7.07 -4.71
N GLY A 76 7.15 -5.93 -5.20
CA GLY A 76 7.36 -4.61 -4.60
C GLY A 76 6.78 -4.50 -3.20
N ALA A 77 5.58 -5.01 -2.99
CA ALA A 77 4.95 -5.05 -1.67
C ALA A 77 5.70 -5.98 -0.70
N ILE A 78 6.13 -7.16 -1.17
CA ILE A 78 6.97 -8.08 -0.40
C ILE A 78 8.26 -7.39 0.02
N THR A 79 8.97 -6.76 -0.91
CA THR A 79 10.22 -6.04 -0.64
C THR A 79 10.02 -4.95 0.41
N ALA A 80 8.95 -4.15 0.29
CA ALA A 80 8.63 -3.11 1.27
C ALA A 80 8.34 -3.69 2.66
N SER A 81 7.59 -4.80 2.72
CA SER A 81 7.30 -5.48 3.98
C SER A 81 8.55 -6.05 4.67
N GLU A 82 9.53 -6.51 3.90
CA GLU A 82 10.82 -6.98 4.42
C GLU A 82 11.63 -5.84 5.06
N TYR A 83 11.68 -4.65 4.44
CA TYR A 83 12.30 -3.46 5.05
C TYR A 83 11.59 -3.08 6.34
N ALA A 84 10.25 -3.08 6.36
CA ALA A 84 9.47 -2.84 7.56
C ALA A 84 9.85 -3.83 8.69
N MET A 85 10.05 -5.11 8.38
CA MET A 85 10.48 -6.10 9.38
C MET A 85 11.88 -5.86 9.94
N TRP A 86 12.73 -5.10 9.25
CA TRP A 86 14.01 -4.62 9.77
C TRP A 86 13.90 -3.32 10.58
N GLY A 87 12.69 -2.79 10.75
CA GLY A 87 12.45 -1.52 11.43
C GLY A 87 12.68 -0.30 10.53
N GLU A 88 12.79 -0.50 9.22
CA GLU A 88 12.90 0.56 8.22
C GLU A 88 11.55 0.74 7.49
N PRO A 89 10.78 1.80 7.77
CA PRO A 89 9.55 2.08 7.05
C PRO A 89 9.77 2.12 5.53
N ALA A 90 8.83 1.57 4.76
CA ALA A 90 8.96 1.53 3.32
C ALA A 90 7.64 1.85 2.60
N PHE A 91 7.74 2.49 1.44
CA PHE A 91 6.63 2.74 0.54
C PHE A 91 6.89 2.06 -0.80
N ALA A 92 5.99 1.18 -1.22
CA ALA A 92 6.02 0.57 -2.53
C ALA A 92 5.27 1.45 -3.54
N LEU A 93 6.03 2.20 -4.34
CA LEU A 93 5.52 3.00 -5.46
C LEU A 93 5.33 2.08 -6.67
N ILE A 94 4.31 1.25 -6.60
CA ILE A 94 4.05 0.13 -7.50
C ILE A 94 2.78 0.32 -8.34
N ARG A 95 2.68 -0.40 -9.43
CA ARG A 95 1.51 -0.58 -10.28
C ARG A 95 1.52 -2.00 -10.87
N PRO A 96 0.36 -2.67 -11.05
CA PRO A 96 -1.03 -2.30 -10.74
C PRO A 96 -1.33 -2.23 -9.25
N PRO A 97 -2.47 -1.59 -8.85
CA PRO A 97 -3.01 -1.69 -7.50
C PRO A 97 -3.51 -3.09 -7.18
N GLY A 98 -3.93 -3.36 -5.92
CA GLY A 98 -4.25 -4.72 -5.53
C GLY A 98 -5.45 -4.92 -4.60
N HIS A 99 -5.92 -3.92 -3.88
CA HIS A 99 -6.86 -4.10 -2.77
C HIS A 99 -8.25 -4.67 -3.15
N HIS A 100 -8.64 -4.61 -4.43
CA HIS A 100 -9.85 -5.25 -4.96
C HIS A 100 -9.66 -6.68 -5.45
N ALA A 101 -8.44 -7.22 -5.47
CA ALA A 101 -8.22 -8.59 -5.87
C ALA A 101 -8.54 -9.55 -4.71
N SER A 102 -9.68 -10.24 -4.81
CA SER A 102 -10.13 -11.31 -3.92
C SER A 102 -9.39 -12.62 -4.24
N PRO A 103 -9.48 -13.67 -3.41
CA PRO A 103 -8.81 -14.94 -3.69
C PRO A 103 -9.09 -15.53 -5.07
N GLY A 104 -10.32 -15.49 -5.55
CA GLY A 104 -10.73 -16.09 -6.82
C GLY A 104 -11.25 -15.12 -7.87
N ASP A 105 -11.23 -13.81 -7.63
CA ASP A 105 -11.78 -12.80 -8.53
C ASP A 105 -11.07 -11.46 -8.36
N CYS A 106 -11.17 -10.57 -9.35
CA CYS A 106 -10.59 -9.23 -9.29
C CYS A 106 -11.37 -8.22 -10.13
N TRP A 107 -11.26 -6.94 -9.73
CA TRP A 107 -11.84 -5.81 -10.44
C TRP A 107 -11.07 -4.51 -10.09
N GLY A 108 -11.53 -3.35 -10.54
CA GLY A 108 -10.98 -2.07 -10.10
C GLY A 108 -9.50 -1.87 -10.44
N PHE A 109 -9.03 -2.38 -11.57
CA PHE A 109 -7.63 -2.35 -12.02
C PHE A 109 -6.66 -3.18 -11.16
N CYS A 110 -7.17 -3.93 -10.17
CA CYS A 110 -6.40 -4.82 -9.30
C CYS A 110 -6.34 -6.22 -9.90
N TRP A 111 -5.18 -6.86 -9.82
CA TRP A 111 -4.97 -8.19 -10.40
C TRP A 111 -4.54 -9.20 -9.34
N TYR A 112 -3.50 -8.89 -8.56
CA TYR A 112 -3.11 -9.60 -7.33
C TYR A 112 -3.16 -8.65 -6.15
N ASN A 113 -3.50 -9.16 -4.99
CA ASN A 113 -3.63 -8.34 -3.78
C ASN A 113 -2.26 -8.10 -3.14
N ASN A 114 -1.61 -7.01 -3.52
CA ASN A 114 -0.24 -6.70 -3.15
C ASN A 114 0.00 -6.69 -1.64
N VAL A 115 -0.86 -5.99 -0.89
CA VAL A 115 -0.72 -5.90 0.57
C VAL A 115 -1.00 -7.24 1.25
N ALA A 116 -2.00 -7.99 0.75
CA ALA A 116 -2.34 -9.29 1.32
C ALA A 116 -1.23 -10.31 1.11
N VAL A 117 -0.66 -10.38 -0.10
CA VAL A 117 0.47 -11.28 -0.42
C VAL A 117 1.67 -10.99 0.51
N ALA A 118 2.01 -9.72 0.69
CA ALA A 118 3.13 -9.32 1.55
C ALA A 118 2.90 -9.69 3.02
N VAL A 119 1.71 -9.41 3.56
CA VAL A 119 1.36 -9.75 4.96
C VAL A 119 1.29 -11.25 5.16
N GLU A 120 0.61 -11.98 4.27
CA GLU A 120 0.43 -13.43 4.41
C GLU A 120 1.75 -14.19 4.31
N ARG A 121 2.64 -13.76 3.43
CA ARG A 121 3.99 -14.32 3.31
C ARG A 121 4.76 -14.23 4.63
N LEU A 122 4.72 -13.09 5.32
CA LEU A 122 5.37 -12.91 6.63
C LEU A 122 4.69 -13.73 7.72
N ARG A 123 3.35 -13.88 7.66
CA ARG A 123 2.59 -14.72 8.61
C ARG A 123 2.92 -16.20 8.44
N GLN A 124 2.94 -16.70 7.21
CA GLN A 124 3.30 -18.11 6.92
C GLN A 124 4.75 -18.42 7.30
N ALA A 125 5.64 -17.44 7.21
CA ALA A 125 7.01 -17.56 7.70
C ALA A 125 7.15 -17.48 9.24
N GLY A 126 6.05 -17.29 9.98
CA GLY A 126 6.04 -17.16 11.44
C GLY A 126 6.70 -15.87 11.96
N ARG A 127 6.92 -14.87 11.10
CA ARG A 127 7.59 -13.61 11.45
C ARG A 127 6.62 -12.55 11.98
N VAL A 128 5.34 -12.66 11.66
CA VAL A 128 4.25 -11.77 12.05
C VAL A 128 3.09 -12.60 12.56
N ARG A 129 2.57 -12.25 13.74
CA ARG A 129 1.36 -12.83 14.28
C ARG A 129 0.19 -11.84 14.17
N ASN A 130 0.36 -10.65 14.75
CA ASN A 130 -0.67 -9.61 14.79
C ASN A 130 -0.37 -8.56 13.71
N ALA A 131 -1.18 -8.49 12.65
CA ALA A 131 -1.05 -7.48 11.61
C ALA A 131 -2.26 -6.55 11.60
N PHE A 132 -2.02 -5.28 11.38
CA PHE A 132 -3.06 -4.29 11.11
C PHE A 132 -2.91 -3.75 9.68
N ILE A 133 -3.99 -3.78 8.91
CA ILE A 133 -4.02 -3.24 7.55
C ILE A 133 -4.96 -2.05 7.53
N LEU A 134 -4.39 -0.85 7.32
CA LEU A 134 -5.13 0.37 7.07
C LEU A 134 -5.31 0.56 5.57
N ASP A 135 -6.53 0.80 5.14
CA ASP A 135 -6.86 1.15 3.77
C ASP A 135 -7.57 2.50 3.75
N PHE A 136 -6.93 3.51 3.14
CA PHE A 136 -7.51 4.84 3.01
C PHE A 136 -7.82 5.22 1.55
N ASP A 137 -7.81 4.26 0.64
CA ASP A 137 -8.31 4.42 -0.72
C ASP A 137 -9.79 4.88 -0.72
N LEU A 138 -10.23 5.54 -1.77
CA LEU A 138 -11.63 5.95 -1.93
C LEU A 138 -12.58 4.77 -1.88
N HIS A 139 -12.18 3.65 -2.49
CA HIS A 139 -12.98 2.45 -2.62
C HIS A 139 -12.68 1.47 -1.49
N PHE A 140 -13.72 0.80 -1.01
CA PHE A 140 -13.54 -0.27 -0.03
C PHE A 140 -12.76 -1.44 -0.66
N GLY A 141 -11.64 -1.83 -0.05
CA GLY A 141 -10.80 -2.93 -0.51
C GLY A 141 -11.41 -4.29 -0.20
N ASP A 142 -12.46 -4.64 -0.94
CA ASP A 142 -13.21 -5.89 -0.76
C ASP A 142 -12.34 -7.13 -0.94
N GLY A 143 -11.35 -7.08 -1.82
CA GLY A 143 -10.37 -8.16 -1.99
C GLY A 143 -9.58 -8.44 -0.72
N THR A 144 -9.02 -7.40 -0.11
CA THR A 144 -8.27 -7.52 1.15
C THR A 144 -9.18 -8.00 2.28
N ASN A 145 -10.39 -7.43 2.39
CA ASN A 145 -11.38 -7.88 3.37
C ASN A 145 -11.80 -9.33 3.16
N ASN A 146 -12.07 -9.74 1.92
CA ASN A 146 -12.50 -11.12 1.60
C ASN A 146 -11.46 -12.15 1.98
N PHE A 147 -10.18 -11.81 1.84
CA PHE A 147 -9.10 -12.71 2.24
C PHE A 147 -8.95 -12.77 3.79
N PHE A 148 -8.87 -11.61 4.47
CA PHE A 148 -8.51 -11.57 5.89
C PHE A 148 -9.66 -11.69 6.88
N ARG A 149 -10.92 -11.48 6.50
CA ARG A 149 -12.08 -11.44 7.42
C ARG A 149 -12.23 -12.64 8.36
N ASN A 150 -11.68 -13.80 8.00
CA ASN A 150 -11.72 -15.02 8.80
C ASN A 150 -10.33 -15.47 9.29
N ILE A 151 -9.30 -14.68 9.06
CA ILE A 151 -7.94 -14.97 9.49
C ILE A 151 -7.71 -14.29 10.84
N PRO A 152 -7.51 -15.06 11.93
CA PRO A 152 -7.32 -14.47 13.25
C PRO A 152 -6.03 -13.66 13.31
N HIS A 153 -6.02 -12.64 14.16
CA HIS A 153 -4.88 -11.77 14.39
C HIS A 153 -4.49 -10.86 13.20
N VAL A 154 -5.32 -10.78 12.15
CA VAL A 154 -5.19 -9.75 11.13
C VAL A 154 -6.45 -8.90 11.13
N THR A 155 -6.27 -7.60 11.32
CA THR A 155 -7.36 -6.63 11.28
C THR A 155 -7.22 -5.79 10.02
N TYR A 156 -8.25 -5.81 9.17
CA TYR A 156 -8.39 -4.89 8.04
C TYR A 156 -9.37 -3.78 8.41
N TYR A 157 -8.99 -2.53 8.16
CA TYR A 157 -9.82 -1.37 8.42
C TYR A 157 -9.75 -0.38 7.27
N HIS A 158 -10.91 -0.01 6.72
CA HIS A 158 -11.03 0.97 5.65
C HIS A 158 -11.73 2.22 6.15
N SER A 159 -11.09 3.37 5.97
CA SER A 159 -11.69 4.70 6.19
C SER A 159 -10.89 5.82 5.54
N GLY A 160 -11.59 6.88 5.09
CA GLY A 160 -11.00 8.18 4.74
C GLY A 160 -11.27 9.26 5.78
N SER A 161 -11.96 8.94 6.87
CA SER A 161 -12.22 9.87 7.97
C SER A 161 -11.01 9.93 8.91
N LEU A 162 -10.39 11.11 9.04
CA LEU A 162 -9.28 11.31 9.98
C LEU A 162 -9.66 10.96 11.41
N GLN A 163 -10.90 11.29 11.81
CA GLN A 163 -11.42 10.99 13.14
C GLN A 163 -11.53 9.48 13.37
N GLU A 164 -12.06 8.73 12.41
CA GLU A 164 -12.21 7.27 12.51
C GLU A 164 -10.85 6.60 12.51
N ILE A 165 -9.95 7.00 11.62
CA ILE A 165 -8.56 6.49 11.56
C ILE A 165 -7.88 6.73 12.92
N SER A 166 -7.93 7.95 13.46
CA SER A 166 -7.36 8.26 14.77
C SER A 166 -7.95 7.37 15.88
N THR A 167 -9.27 7.22 15.92
CA THR A 167 -9.95 6.41 16.93
C THR A 167 -9.50 4.95 16.88
N VAL A 168 -9.47 4.36 15.69
CA VAL A 168 -9.10 2.96 15.52
C VAL A 168 -7.62 2.74 15.85
N LEU A 169 -6.71 3.57 15.34
CA LEU A 169 -5.26 3.43 15.60
C LEU A 169 -4.93 3.57 17.09
N ASN A 170 -5.64 4.44 17.82
CA ASN A 170 -5.47 4.59 19.28
C ASN A 170 -6.00 3.37 20.06
N GLY A 171 -6.99 2.66 19.53
CA GLY A 171 -7.58 1.47 20.14
C GLY A 171 -6.79 0.17 19.91
N ILE A 172 -5.77 0.15 19.05
CA ILE A 172 -4.96 -1.04 18.82
C ILE A 172 -4.03 -1.27 20.01
N GLU A 173 -4.09 -2.47 20.59
CA GLU A 173 -3.28 -2.86 21.74
C GLU A 173 -2.04 -3.68 21.38
N GLU A 174 -2.13 -4.51 20.34
CA GLU A 174 -1.03 -5.38 19.87
C GLU A 174 -0.90 -5.28 18.36
N CYS A 175 0.32 -5.12 17.87
CA CYS A 175 0.64 -5.11 16.45
C CYS A 175 2.12 -5.43 16.22
N ASP A 176 2.40 -6.37 15.32
CA ASP A 176 3.77 -6.71 14.92
C ASP A 176 4.16 -6.00 13.63
N LEU A 177 3.17 -5.67 12.78
CA LEU A 177 3.36 -5.09 11.46
C LEU A 177 2.12 -4.29 11.05
N VAL A 178 2.34 -3.12 10.46
CA VAL A 178 1.30 -2.32 9.80
C VAL A 178 1.51 -2.38 8.28
N GLY A 179 0.50 -2.89 7.56
CA GLY A 179 0.37 -2.76 6.12
C GLY A 179 -0.59 -1.62 5.78
N ILE A 180 -0.34 -0.89 4.70
CA ILE A 180 -1.20 0.22 4.29
C ILE A 180 -1.51 0.10 2.80
N SER A 181 -2.80 -0.02 2.45
CA SER A 181 -3.31 0.25 1.11
C SER A 181 -3.50 1.77 0.98
N ALA A 182 -2.53 2.41 0.32
CA ALA A 182 -2.44 3.86 0.24
C ALA A 182 -3.06 4.37 -1.08
N GLY A 183 -4.35 4.70 -1.04
CA GLY A 183 -5.06 5.36 -2.14
C GLY A 183 -5.10 6.88 -1.97
N PHE A 184 -4.77 7.59 -3.03
CA PHE A 184 -4.76 9.06 -3.04
C PHE A 184 -5.89 9.67 -3.88
N ASP A 185 -6.80 8.83 -4.36
CA ASP A 185 -7.97 9.20 -5.14
C ASP A 185 -9.09 9.88 -4.33
N ARG A 186 -9.00 9.92 -2.98
CA ARG A 186 -9.87 10.76 -2.14
C ARG A 186 -9.54 12.26 -2.22
N HIS A 187 -8.43 12.65 -2.87
CA HIS A 187 -8.02 14.06 -2.91
C HIS A 187 -9.11 14.97 -3.50
N VAL A 188 -9.15 16.24 -3.04
CA VAL A 188 -10.15 17.25 -3.50
C VAL A 188 -10.07 17.51 -5.00
N GLU A 189 -8.93 17.27 -5.63
CA GLU A 189 -8.71 17.37 -7.07
C GLU A 189 -8.64 16.01 -7.78
N ASP A 190 -9.04 14.92 -7.12
CA ASP A 190 -9.14 13.57 -7.68
C ASP A 190 -10.60 13.08 -7.58
N TRP A 191 -10.85 11.80 -7.77
CA TRP A 191 -12.21 11.24 -7.88
C TRP A 191 -13.07 11.44 -6.64
N GLY A 192 -12.49 11.42 -5.46
CA GLY A 192 -13.23 11.48 -4.19
C GLY A 192 -13.65 12.88 -3.77
N GLY A 193 -12.89 13.92 -4.11
CA GLY A 193 -13.21 15.29 -3.75
C GLY A 193 -13.28 15.58 -2.24
N MET A 194 -12.51 14.88 -1.40
CA MET A 194 -12.68 14.87 0.06
C MET A 194 -11.46 15.36 0.82
N LEU A 195 -10.28 14.80 0.56
CA LEU A 195 -9.08 15.02 1.35
C LEU A 195 -8.15 16.04 0.69
N THR A 196 -7.48 16.82 1.52
CA THR A 196 -6.38 17.68 1.10
C THR A 196 -5.05 16.97 1.24
N THR A 197 -4.00 17.50 0.62
CA THR A 197 -2.62 17.02 0.79
C THR A 197 -2.21 16.96 2.27
N GLU A 198 -2.62 17.94 3.08
CA GLU A 198 -2.31 17.96 4.51
C GLU A 198 -3.05 16.88 5.31
N ASN A 199 -4.22 16.44 4.84
CA ASN A 199 -4.90 15.30 5.46
C ASN A 199 -4.10 14.01 5.29
N TYR A 200 -3.42 13.79 4.16
CA TYR A 200 -2.53 12.64 3.99
C TYR A 200 -1.30 12.73 4.92
N ARG A 201 -0.73 13.92 5.14
CA ARG A 201 0.30 14.12 6.17
C ARG A 201 -0.21 13.70 7.55
N SER A 202 -1.41 14.14 7.91
CA SER A 202 -2.05 13.79 9.17
C SER A 202 -2.24 12.29 9.33
N ILE A 203 -2.69 11.58 8.27
CA ILE A 203 -2.80 10.11 8.29
C ILE A 203 -1.44 9.48 8.56
N GLY A 204 -0.38 9.92 7.88
CA GLY A 204 0.99 9.45 8.12
C GLY A 204 1.42 9.63 9.57
N GLY A 205 1.15 10.80 10.16
CA GLY A 205 1.47 11.10 11.55
C GLY A 205 0.72 10.23 12.56
N MET A 206 -0.56 9.94 12.31
CA MET A 206 -1.35 9.03 13.15
C MET A 206 -0.79 7.61 13.11
N VAL A 207 -0.44 7.10 11.93
CA VAL A 207 0.19 5.79 11.77
C VAL A 207 1.54 5.74 12.48
N ARG A 208 2.37 6.78 12.33
CA ARG A 208 3.64 6.90 13.04
C ARG A 208 3.46 6.80 14.56
N SER A 209 2.53 7.57 15.13
CA SER A 209 2.26 7.57 16.57
C SER A 209 1.89 6.17 17.08
N MET A 210 1.05 5.45 16.35
CA MET A 210 0.66 4.08 16.68
C MET A 210 1.85 3.11 16.54
N THR A 211 2.60 3.17 15.44
CA THR A 211 3.73 2.26 15.21
C THR A 211 4.87 2.50 16.20
N GLN A 212 5.16 3.73 16.58
CA GLN A 212 6.15 4.03 17.62
C GLN A 212 5.81 3.40 18.98
N ARG A 213 4.51 3.27 19.28
CA ARG A 213 4.03 2.66 20.52
C ARG A 213 4.11 1.13 20.50
N LEU A 214 3.81 0.48 19.36
CA LEU A 214 3.57 -0.97 19.29
C LEU A 214 4.64 -1.74 18.52
N CYS A 215 5.08 -1.22 17.38
CA CYS A 215 5.98 -1.90 16.44
C CYS A 215 6.89 -0.87 15.71
N PRO A 216 7.86 -0.24 16.40
CA PRO A 216 8.64 0.87 15.85
C PRO A 216 9.29 0.53 14.50
N GLY A 217 8.99 1.36 13.49
CA GLY A 217 9.51 1.22 12.12
C GLY A 217 8.90 0.09 11.29
N ARG A 218 8.06 -0.76 11.88
CA ARG A 218 7.44 -1.90 11.17
C ARG A 218 6.15 -1.49 10.45
N VAL A 219 6.29 -0.62 9.47
CA VAL A 219 5.21 -0.15 8.60
C VAL A 219 5.65 -0.15 7.15
N PHE A 220 4.82 -0.69 6.29
CA PHE A 220 4.95 -0.56 4.86
C PHE A 220 3.64 -0.10 4.23
N ALA A 221 3.74 0.66 3.16
CA ALA A 221 2.59 1.09 2.39
C ALA A 221 2.75 0.71 0.92
N VAL A 222 1.64 0.45 0.25
CA VAL A 222 1.58 0.17 -1.18
C VAL A 222 0.67 1.18 -1.85
N LEU A 223 1.06 1.70 -3.01
CA LEU A 223 0.22 2.58 -3.81
C LEU A 223 -0.98 1.81 -4.35
N GLU A 224 -2.17 2.33 -4.11
CA GLU A 224 -3.43 1.88 -4.71
C GLU A 224 -3.97 2.93 -5.70
N GLY A 225 -5.10 3.58 -5.41
CA GLY A 225 -5.67 4.65 -6.21
C GLY A 225 -4.89 5.97 -6.19
N GLY A 226 -5.39 6.92 -6.94
CA GLY A 226 -4.78 8.23 -7.20
C GLY A 226 -4.51 8.38 -8.69
N TYR A 227 -5.32 9.20 -9.37
CA TYR A 227 -5.39 9.26 -10.83
C TYR A 227 -5.12 10.65 -11.38
N ASN A 228 -5.10 11.67 -10.52
CA ASN A 228 -4.64 13.01 -10.88
C ASN A 228 -3.13 13.13 -10.68
N GLU A 229 -2.37 13.02 -11.77
CA GLU A 229 -0.91 13.10 -11.79
C GLU A 229 -0.33 14.41 -11.24
N ARG A 230 -1.15 15.51 -11.21
CA ARG A 230 -0.69 16.82 -10.75
C ARG A 230 -0.52 16.89 -9.24
N VAL A 231 -1.29 16.11 -8.50
CA VAL A 231 -1.32 16.14 -7.03
C VAL A 231 -0.82 14.84 -6.39
N LEU A 232 -0.73 13.75 -7.15
CA LEU A 232 -0.37 12.44 -6.62
C LEU A 232 1.00 12.45 -5.94
N GLY A 233 2.00 13.07 -6.55
CA GLY A 233 3.35 13.17 -5.98
C GLY A 233 3.36 13.94 -4.66
N ASP A 234 2.70 15.11 -4.64
CA ASP A 234 2.59 15.95 -3.44
C ASP A 234 1.87 15.21 -2.30
N ASN A 235 0.81 14.45 -2.62
CA ASN A 235 0.04 13.69 -1.62
C ASN A 235 0.85 12.53 -1.04
N ILE A 236 1.57 11.78 -1.89
CA ILE A 236 2.48 10.73 -1.43
C ILE A 236 3.56 11.33 -0.54
N LEU A 237 4.22 12.41 -0.98
CA LEU A 237 5.26 13.08 -0.21
C LEU A 237 4.75 13.53 1.16
N ALA A 238 3.57 14.16 1.23
CA ALA A 238 2.98 14.59 2.48
C ALA A 238 2.71 13.41 3.44
N PHE A 239 2.14 12.32 2.93
CA PHE A 239 1.93 11.10 3.71
C PHE A 239 3.24 10.55 4.28
N LEU A 240 4.30 10.46 3.47
CA LEU A 240 5.61 9.98 3.89
C LEU A 240 6.25 10.90 4.95
N GLN A 241 6.16 12.22 4.78
CA GLN A 241 6.63 13.18 5.77
C GLN A 241 5.91 13.03 7.11
N GLY A 242 4.58 12.78 7.08
CA GLY A 242 3.83 12.43 8.28
C GLY A 242 4.34 11.17 8.96
N LEU A 243 4.62 10.11 8.21
CA LEU A 243 5.22 8.87 8.72
C LEU A 243 6.61 9.08 9.33
N GLU A 244 7.39 10.04 8.83
CA GLU A 244 8.71 10.39 9.38
C GLU A 244 8.64 11.40 10.54
N GLY A 245 7.49 12.05 10.71
CA GLY A 245 7.26 13.07 11.76
C GLY A 245 7.74 14.45 11.36
N GLU A 246 7.92 14.71 10.07
CA GLU A 246 8.23 16.06 9.58
C GLU A 246 6.96 16.93 9.59
N GLY A 247 7.06 18.13 10.17
CA GLY A 247 5.98 19.11 10.19
C GLY A 247 4.83 18.82 11.16
N ILE A 248 4.98 17.85 12.07
CA ILE A 248 4.06 17.71 13.19
C ILE A 248 4.57 18.62 14.31
N ASP A 249 3.91 19.77 14.48
CA ASP A 249 4.13 20.65 15.63
C ASP A 249 3.67 19.89 16.89
N THR A 250 4.60 19.22 17.55
CA THR A 250 4.35 18.65 18.88
C THR A 250 4.34 19.82 19.84
N GLY A 251 3.19 20.49 20.01
CA GLY A 251 3.01 21.54 20.99
C GLY A 251 3.28 21.01 22.41
N GLU A 252 4.55 20.80 22.73
CA GLU A 252 5.09 20.68 24.06
C GLU A 252 5.80 22.00 24.38
N GLU A 253 5.09 22.94 24.98
CA GLU A 253 5.60 23.94 25.87
C GLU A 253 4.98 23.79 27.28
#